data_21d186df436daec6f9ec765fe89434de
#
_entry.id   21d186df436daec6f9ec765fe89434de
#
_cell.length_a   1.000
_cell.length_b   1.000
_cell.length_c   1.000
_cell.angle_alpha   90.00
_cell.angle_beta   90.00
_cell.angle_gamma   90.00
#
_symmetry.space_group_name_H-M   'P 1'
#
loop_
_entity.id
_entity.type
_entity.pdbx_description
1 polymer ?
#
loop_
_entity_poly.entity_id
_entity_poly.type
_entity_poly.pdbx_seq_one_letter_code
_entity_poly.pdbx_strand_id
1 'polypeptide(L)' 'MKLREIVARNLRQLRNAKGLSQEELADRADINRNYVGLLEREQHAATVDMLEKLAAVLEVDPIDLLRARD' A
#
# COMPACT_ATOMS: atom_id res chain seq x y z
N MET A 1 1.12 -18.21 -1.06
CA MET A 1 0.58 -16.87 -1.37
C MET A 1 1.72 -15.95 -1.79
N LYS A 2 1.54 -15.20 -2.85
CA LYS A 2 2.57 -14.29 -3.34
C LYS A 2 2.57 -13.00 -2.55
N LEU A 3 3.75 -12.41 -2.35
CA LEU A 3 3.85 -11.14 -1.63
C LEU A 3 3.04 -10.02 -2.28
N ARG A 4 2.93 -10.00 -3.60
CA ARG A 4 2.11 -8.99 -4.29
C ARG A 4 0.65 -9.05 -3.85
N GLU A 5 0.12 -10.25 -3.65
CA GLU A 5 -1.25 -10.43 -3.19
C GLU A 5 -1.42 -9.93 -1.75
N ILE A 6 -0.44 -10.23 -0.91
CA ILE A 6 -0.46 -9.81 0.48
C ILE A 6 -0.41 -8.27 0.57
N VAL A 7 0.51 -7.66 -0.16
CA VAL A 7 0.65 -6.21 -0.19
C VAL A 7 -0.63 -5.56 -0.72
N ALA A 8 -1.18 -6.08 -1.82
CA ALA A 8 -2.39 -5.53 -2.42
C ALA A 8 -3.55 -5.53 -1.44
N ARG A 9 -3.76 -6.65 -0.76
CA ARG A 9 -4.83 -6.79 0.21
C ARG A 9 -4.66 -5.87 1.41
N ASN A 10 -3.46 -5.88 1.99
CA ASN A 10 -3.17 -5.08 3.17
C ASN A 10 -3.27 -3.59 2.85
N LEU A 11 -2.71 -3.19 1.72
CA LEU A 11 -2.74 -1.79 1.30
C LEU A 11 -4.17 -1.29 1.16
N ARG A 12 -5.03 -2.06 0.49
CA ARG A 12 -6.43 -1.69 0.31
C ARG A 12 -7.16 -1.58 1.64
N GLN A 13 -6.97 -2.56 2.52
CA GLN A 13 -7.63 -2.56 3.82
C GLN A 13 -7.21 -1.37 4.67
N LEU A 14 -5.91 -1.12 4.75
CA LEU A 14 -5.40 -0.02 5.55
C LEU A 14 -5.79 1.33 4.98
N ARG A 15 -5.77 1.47 3.65
CA ARG A 15 -6.20 2.69 2.97
C ARG A 15 -7.67 2.98 3.27
N ASN A 16 -8.52 1.97 3.12
CA ASN A 16 -9.95 2.12 3.36
C ASN A 16 -10.24 2.44 4.83
N ALA A 17 -9.49 1.85 5.74
CA ALA A 17 -9.65 2.13 7.17
C ALA A 17 -9.34 3.60 7.49
N LYS A 18 -8.45 4.22 6.73
CA LYS A 18 -8.11 5.63 6.88
C LYS A 18 -9.06 6.55 6.09
N GLY A 19 -9.95 5.99 5.30
CA GLY A 19 -10.85 6.76 4.47
C GLY A 19 -10.17 7.49 3.32
N LEU A 20 -9.04 6.99 2.86
CA LEU A 20 -8.28 7.64 1.79
C LEU A 20 -8.59 7.01 0.44
N SER A 21 -8.67 7.85 -0.60
CA SER A 21 -8.68 7.37 -1.97
C SER A 21 -7.28 6.90 -2.37
N GLN A 22 -7.18 6.18 -3.48
CA GLN A 22 -5.88 5.78 -4.02
C GLN A 22 -5.01 7.00 -4.33
N GLU A 23 -5.61 8.04 -4.92
CA GLU A 23 -4.89 9.27 -5.26
C GLU A 23 -4.42 10.01 -4.02
N GLU A 24 -5.28 10.11 -3.01
CA GLU A 24 -4.92 10.77 -1.76
C GLU A 24 -3.75 10.08 -1.07
N LEU A 25 -3.78 8.76 -1.02
CA LEU A 25 -2.68 8.02 -0.42
C LEU A 25 -1.38 8.26 -1.18
N ALA A 26 -1.42 8.19 -2.51
CA ALA A 26 -0.23 8.42 -3.34
C ALA A 26 0.33 9.82 -3.14
N ASP A 27 -0.55 10.83 -3.14
CA ASP A 27 -0.13 12.21 -2.95
C ASP A 27 0.53 12.42 -1.59
N ARG A 28 -0.04 11.88 -0.53
CA ARG A 28 0.51 11.99 0.82
C ARG A 28 1.82 11.23 0.98
N ALA A 29 1.94 10.10 0.28
CA ALA A 29 3.15 9.30 0.33
C ALA A 29 4.25 9.81 -0.63
N ASP A 30 3.96 10.84 -1.40
CA ASP A 30 4.89 11.41 -2.37
C ASP A 30 5.34 10.37 -3.39
N ILE A 31 4.38 9.63 -3.93
CA ILE A 31 4.61 8.68 -5.02
C ILE A 31 3.66 8.98 -6.17
N ASN A 32 3.95 8.42 -7.33
CA ASN A 32 3.10 8.62 -8.51
C ASN A 32 1.68 8.14 -8.22
N ARG A 33 0.70 8.94 -8.63
CA ARG A 33 -0.73 8.66 -8.39
C ARG A 33 -1.19 7.31 -8.88
N ASN A 34 -0.58 6.81 -9.96
CA ASN A 34 -1.00 5.55 -10.54
C ASN A 34 -0.51 4.33 -9.77
N TYR A 35 0.51 4.50 -8.92
CA TYR A 35 1.14 3.35 -8.25
C TYR A 35 0.24 2.63 -7.26
N VAL A 36 -0.56 3.37 -6.48
CA VAL A 36 -1.41 2.71 -5.49
C VAL A 36 -2.40 1.78 -6.19
N GLY A 37 -3.02 2.24 -7.27
CA GLY A 37 -3.92 1.40 -8.06
C GLY A 37 -3.23 0.18 -8.65
N LEU A 38 -2.02 0.36 -9.18
CA LEU A 38 -1.24 -0.75 -9.74
C LEU A 38 -0.86 -1.77 -8.68
N LEU A 39 -0.49 -1.31 -7.49
CA LEU A 39 -0.16 -2.20 -6.37
C LEU A 39 -1.39 -2.98 -5.91
N GLU A 40 -2.54 -2.33 -5.81
CA GLU A 40 -3.77 -2.98 -5.36
C GLU A 40 -4.31 -3.98 -6.38
N ARG A 41 -3.95 -3.83 -7.64
CA ARG A 41 -4.32 -4.78 -8.71
C ARG A 41 -3.23 -5.83 -8.96
N GLU A 42 -2.18 -5.85 -8.15
CA GLU A 42 -1.06 -6.78 -8.30
C GLU A 42 -0.33 -6.65 -9.64
N GLN A 43 -0.39 -5.46 -10.25
CA GLN A 43 0.21 -5.20 -11.55
C GLN A 43 1.59 -4.57 -11.46
N HIS A 44 2.06 -4.28 -10.25
CA HIS A 44 3.35 -3.68 -10.02
C HIS A 44 3.92 -4.16 -8.69
N ALA A 45 5.24 -4.29 -8.64
CA ALA A 45 5.93 -4.65 -7.40
C ALA A 45 6.26 -3.38 -6.63
N ALA A 46 6.01 -3.39 -5.32
CA ALA A 46 6.39 -2.27 -4.47
C ALA A 46 7.89 -2.33 -4.17
N THR A 47 8.55 -1.19 -4.22
CA THR A 47 9.92 -1.10 -3.72
C THR A 47 9.89 -0.97 -2.20
N VAL A 48 11.01 -1.27 -1.56
CA VAL A 48 11.13 -1.10 -0.11
C VAL A 48 10.86 0.36 0.27
N ASP A 49 11.38 1.30 -0.50
CA ASP A 49 11.17 2.72 -0.25
C ASP A 49 9.69 3.10 -0.35
N MET A 50 8.99 2.56 -1.33
CA MET A 50 7.55 2.82 -1.47
C MET A 50 6.76 2.28 -0.27
N LEU A 51 7.13 1.10 0.21
CA LEU A 51 6.48 0.51 1.38
C LEU A 51 6.67 1.39 2.61
N GLU A 52 7.87 1.94 2.80
CA GLU A 52 8.13 2.85 3.90
C GLU A 52 7.26 4.11 3.82
N LYS A 53 7.17 4.71 2.64
CA LYS A 53 6.37 5.91 2.43
C LYS A 53 4.89 5.67 2.67
N LEU A 54 4.38 4.56 2.15
CA LEU A 54 2.97 4.20 2.32
C LEU A 54 2.66 3.92 3.78
N ALA A 55 3.53 3.17 4.46
CA ALA A 55 3.32 2.84 5.86
C ALA A 55 3.31 4.09 6.74
N ALA A 56 4.15 5.07 6.44
CA ALA A 56 4.20 6.31 7.19
C ALA A 56 2.86 7.05 7.12
N VAL A 57 2.27 7.14 5.93
CA VAL A 57 0.96 7.80 5.75
C VAL A 57 -0.13 7.01 6.46
N LEU A 58 -0.07 5.68 6.37
CA LEU A 58 -1.07 4.81 6.98
C LEU A 58 -0.87 4.65 8.49
N GLU A 59 0.22 5.17 9.01
CA GLU A 59 0.57 5.12 10.44
C GLU A 59 0.69 3.69 10.97
N VAL A 60 1.32 2.85 10.17
CA VAL A 60 1.59 1.44 10.52
C VAL A 60 3.06 1.14 10.30
N ASP A 61 3.51 0.03 10.89
CA ASP A 61 4.86 -0.49 10.63
C ASP A 61 4.90 -1.00 9.19
N PRO A 62 5.96 -0.73 8.40
CA PRO A 62 6.05 -1.27 7.04
C PRO A 62 5.85 -2.77 6.96
N ILE A 63 6.24 -3.52 7.99
CA ILE A 63 6.04 -4.97 8.03
C ILE A 63 4.56 -5.34 7.98
N ASP A 64 3.69 -4.47 8.48
CA ASP A 64 2.25 -4.73 8.45
C ASP A 64 1.71 -4.83 7.02
N LEU A 65 2.40 -4.22 6.06
CA LEU A 65 2.03 -4.34 4.64
C LEU A 65 2.43 -5.69 4.07
N LEU A 66 3.37 -6.38 4.69
CA LEU A 66 3.89 -7.66 4.21
C LEU A 66 3.34 -8.86 4.99
N ARG A 67 2.56 -8.62 6.03
CA ARG A 67 2.08 -9.68 6.91
C ARG A 67 0.77 -10.25 6.39
N ALA A 68 0.75 -11.57 6.19
CA ALA A 68 -0.48 -12.24 5.78
C ALA A 68 -1.52 -12.11 6.88
N ARG A 69 -2.76 -11.79 6.49
CA ARG A 69 -3.90 -11.68 7.40
C ARG A 69 -5.00 -12.64 7.00
N ASP A 70 -5.63 -13.20 7.97
CA ASP A 70 -6.79 -14.07 7.74
C ASP A 70 -8.04 -13.26 7.43
#